data_8cb2accd1e57627ba830a167b7a2adf2
#
_entry.id   8cb2accd1e57627ba830a167b7a2adf2
#
_cell.length_a   1.000
_cell.length_b   1.000
_cell.length_c   1.000
_cell.angle_alpha   90.00
_cell.angle_beta   90.00
_cell.angle_gamma   90.00
#
_symmetry.space_group_name_H-M   'P 1'
#
loop_
_entity.id
_entity.type
_entity.pdbx_description
1 polymer ?
#
loop_
_entity_poly.entity_id
_entity_poly.type
_entity_poly.pdbx_seq_one_letter_code
_entity_poly.pdbx_strand_id
1 'polypeptide(L)'
;MSKILKEALSNFSDRIEDSIKTKKNILVTTHIDCDGLTSGSIITKALIRAGAKCTVRTTNEFNHSLIEKMQKETRDLHIITDLGGGFGKELNEKLGDNWLILDHHEIPDDEIDNNKVINAWKFGFDGGSEICAGGMTYLAAVELQKENKDLSNIAVISALGDRQDQGEKKSFTGKMLEIAKTAQSLGLVEIDLDLLLVGRETRPLPDALAFTSQPFIEGLTWNRSACLSILNSAGIKLKDGARWRVTADLDQDE
;
A
#
# COMPACT_ATOMS: atom_id res chain seq x y z
N MET A 1 -4.61 10.52 15.48
CA MET A 1 -3.78 9.33 15.78
C MET A 1 -3.92 9.03 17.27
N SER A 2 -4.23 7.77 17.62
CA SER A 2 -4.35 7.38 19.04
C SER A 2 -3.02 7.52 19.77
N LYS A 3 -3.06 7.76 21.10
CA LYS A 3 -1.84 7.87 21.92
C LYS A 3 -0.99 6.60 21.85
N ILE A 4 -1.65 5.44 21.85
CA ILE A 4 -1.00 4.12 21.81
C ILE A 4 -0.24 3.91 20.47
N LEU A 5 -0.84 4.25 19.33
CA LEU A 5 -0.16 4.16 18.05
C LEU A 5 1.05 5.10 17.98
N LYS A 6 0.90 6.32 18.48
CA LYS A 6 2.02 7.29 18.50
C LYS A 6 3.19 6.78 19.33
N GLU A 7 2.93 6.17 20.48
CA GLU A 7 3.96 5.57 21.33
C GLU A 7 4.63 4.38 20.64
N ALA A 8 3.88 3.51 19.97
CA ALA A 8 4.44 2.39 19.22
C ALA A 8 5.34 2.84 18.05
N LEU A 9 4.91 3.88 17.32
CA LEU A 9 5.72 4.46 16.23
C LEU A 9 6.99 5.15 16.78
N SER A 10 6.91 5.84 17.91
CA SER A 10 8.08 6.42 18.57
C SER A 10 9.08 5.34 18.99
N ASN A 11 8.61 4.26 19.64
CA ASN A 11 9.46 3.14 20.02
C ASN A 11 10.13 2.46 18.80
N PHE A 12 9.39 2.34 17.67
CA PHE A 12 9.96 1.87 16.42
C PHE A 12 11.08 2.80 15.93
N SER A 13 10.83 4.10 15.90
CA SER A 13 11.81 5.12 15.49
C SER A 13 13.07 5.06 16.36
N ASP A 14 12.93 5.00 17.69
CA ASP A 14 14.05 4.91 18.64
C ASP A 14 14.92 3.67 18.37
N ARG A 15 14.29 2.52 18.08
CA ARG A 15 15.02 1.28 17.73
C ARG A 15 15.77 1.39 16.40
N ILE A 16 15.19 2.06 15.42
CA ILE A 16 15.87 2.32 14.14
C ILE A 16 17.06 3.26 14.36
N GLU A 17 16.87 4.35 15.09
CA GLU A 17 17.96 5.28 15.41
C GLU A 17 19.11 4.60 16.15
N ASP A 18 18.81 3.76 17.15
CA ASP A 18 19.82 2.97 17.86
C ASP A 18 20.55 2.02 16.90
N SER A 19 19.82 1.36 16.01
CA SER A 19 20.41 0.48 14.99
C SER A 19 21.33 1.24 14.04
N ILE A 20 21.01 2.47 13.69
CA ILE A 20 21.88 3.34 12.87
C ILE A 20 23.12 3.75 13.65
N LYS A 21 22.98 4.24 14.89
CA LYS A 21 24.09 4.64 15.77
C LYS A 21 25.08 3.49 15.99
N THR A 22 24.57 2.27 16.14
CA THR A 22 25.38 1.06 16.33
C THR A 22 25.80 0.36 15.04
N LYS A 23 25.50 0.96 13.88
CA LYS A 23 25.88 0.48 12.52
C LYS A 23 25.38 -0.93 12.19
N LYS A 24 24.20 -1.27 12.66
CA LYS A 24 23.56 -2.57 12.40
C LYS A 24 23.26 -2.77 10.91
N ASN A 25 23.40 -4.01 10.45
CA ASN A 25 22.96 -4.45 9.12
C ASN A 25 21.48 -4.82 9.18
N ILE A 26 20.62 -4.04 8.54
CA ILE A 26 19.18 -4.24 8.53
C ILE A 26 18.76 -5.03 7.28
N LEU A 27 17.91 -6.05 7.45
CA LEU A 27 17.24 -6.72 6.34
C LEU A 27 15.75 -6.41 6.39
N VAL A 28 15.23 -5.80 5.35
CA VAL A 28 13.80 -5.65 5.11
C VAL A 28 13.31 -6.87 4.34
N THR A 29 12.34 -7.59 4.88
CA THR A 29 11.64 -8.71 4.21
C THR A 29 10.21 -8.30 3.96
N THR A 30 9.75 -8.39 2.71
CA THR A 30 8.43 -7.90 2.30
C THR A 30 7.75 -8.87 1.33
N HIS A 31 6.41 -8.78 1.21
CA HIS A 31 5.65 -9.54 0.24
C HIS A 31 5.94 -9.10 -1.20
N ILE A 32 5.57 -9.93 -2.19
CA ILE A 32 5.85 -9.69 -3.61
C ILE A 32 4.74 -8.95 -4.34
N ASP A 33 3.57 -8.78 -3.74
CA ASP A 33 2.47 -8.05 -4.35
C ASP A 33 2.64 -6.52 -4.28
N CYS A 34 1.63 -5.79 -4.69
CA CYS A 34 1.72 -4.34 -4.77
C CYS A 34 1.87 -3.70 -3.38
N ASP A 35 1.10 -4.15 -2.37
CA ASP A 35 1.21 -3.61 -1.01
C ASP A 35 2.56 -3.95 -0.38
N GLY A 36 3.02 -5.21 -0.52
CA GLY A 36 4.33 -5.63 -0.04
C GLY A 36 5.47 -4.84 -0.67
N LEU A 37 5.53 -4.76 -2.00
CA LEU A 37 6.61 -4.04 -2.71
C LEU A 37 6.65 -2.55 -2.35
N THR A 38 5.49 -1.91 -2.22
CA THR A 38 5.40 -0.49 -1.88
C THR A 38 5.69 -0.24 -0.41
N SER A 39 5.17 -1.06 0.51
CA SER A 39 5.49 -0.97 1.95
C SER A 39 7.00 -1.18 2.21
N GLY A 40 7.59 -2.22 1.60
CA GLY A 40 9.03 -2.46 1.64
C GLY A 40 9.85 -1.30 1.08
N SER A 41 9.38 -0.67 0.00
CA SER A 41 10.03 0.48 -0.61
C SER A 41 9.98 1.72 0.27
N ILE A 42 8.84 2.02 0.90
CA ILE A 42 8.65 3.14 1.83
C ILE A 42 9.65 3.04 2.99
N ILE A 43 9.64 1.89 3.69
CA ILE A 43 10.52 1.74 4.85
C ILE A 43 11.99 1.73 4.46
N THR A 44 12.35 1.08 3.35
CA THR A 44 13.73 1.05 2.86
C THR A 44 14.22 2.46 2.52
N LYS A 45 13.39 3.26 1.83
CA LYS A 45 13.73 4.65 1.51
C LYS A 45 13.94 5.49 2.76
N ALA A 46 13.06 5.34 3.75
CA ALA A 46 13.18 6.03 5.04
C ALA A 46 14.47 5.63 5.78
N LEU A 47 14.80 4.34 5.82
CA LEU A 47 16.04 3.82 6.42
C LEU A 47 17.29 4.38 5.74
N ILE A 48 17.33 4.39 4.40
CA ILE A 48 18.45 4.95 3.62
C ILE A 48 18.61 6.44 3.91
N ARG A 49 17.52 7.22 3.95
CA ARG A 49 17.55 8.65 4.27
C ARG A 49 18.08 8.91 5.68
N ALA A 50 17.71 8.05 6.62
CA ALA A 50 18.22 8.12 8.00
C ALA A 50 19.68 7.66 8.14
N GLY A 51 20.32 7.17 7.08
CA GLY A 51 21.71 6.71 7.08
C GLY A 51 21.90 5.25 7.48
N ALA A 52 20.84 4.44 7.49
CA ALA A 52 20.93 3.01 7.79
C ALA A 52 21.58 2.21 6.64
N LYS A 53 22.31 1.16 7.00
CA LYS A 53 22.76 0.14 6.07
C LYS A 53 21.70 -0.97 5.99
N CYS A 54 20.96 -1.01 4.89
CA CYS A 54 19.90 -1.99 4.72
C CYS A 54 19.95 -2.69 3.36
N THR A 55 19.34 -3.87 3.32
CA THR A 55 19.08 -4.66 2.11
C THR A 55 17.61 -5.09 2.12
N VAL A 56 17.06 -5.44 0.94
CA VAL A 56 15.66 -5.85 0.81
C VAL A 56 15.62 -7.27 0.26
N ARG A 57 14.67 -8.05 0.74
CA ARG A 57 14.27 -9.34 0.21
C ARG A 57 12.76 -9.36 0.03
N THR A 58 12.30 -9.84 -1.10
CA THR A 58 10.90 -10.15 -1.35
C THR A 58 10.65 -11.65 -1.16
N THR A 59 9.46 -12.01 -0.74
CA THR A 59 9.03 -13.41 -0.58
C THR A 59 7.55 -13.55 -0.92
N ASN A 60 7.15 -14.72 -1.43
CA ASN A 60 5.74 -15.06 -1.65
C ASN A 60 5.04 -15.48 -0.35
N GLU A 61 5.81 -16.02 0.61
CA GLU A 61 5.28 -16.62 1.82
C GLU A 61 6.17 -16.29 3.00
N PHE A 62 5.55 -16.13 4.17
CA PHE A 62 6.24 -16.10 5.45
C PHE A 62 5.93 -17.39 6.19
N ASN A 63 6.94 -18.21 6.43
CA ASN A 63 6.80 -19.56 7.01
C ASN A 63 8.00 -19.95 7.87
N HIS A 64 7.90 -21.07 8.58
CA HIS A 64 8.94 -21.60 9.46
C HIS A 64 10.31 -21.72 8.77
N SER A 65 10.35 -22.18 7.51
CA SER A 65 11.61 -22.33 6.76
C SER A 65 12.30 -20.99 6.53
N LEU A 66 11.53 -19.92 6.27
CA LEU A 66 12.07 -18.56 6.12
C LEU A 66 12.63 -18.05 7.45
N ILE A 67 11.95 -18.29 8.58
CA ILE A 67 12.43 -17.88 9.91
C ILE A 67 13.73 -18.62 10.26
N GLU A 68 13.83 -19.92 9.99
CA GLU A 68 15.07 -20.68 10.16
C GLU A 68 16.21 -20.14 9.29
N LYS A 69 15.91 -19.68 8.08
CA LYS A 69 16.88 -19.02 7.20
C LYS A 69 17.32 -17.68 7.79
N MET A 70 16.36 -16.87 8.27
CA MET A 70 16.66 -15.59 8.92
C MET A 70 17.55 -15.77 10.15
N GLN A 71 17.33 -16.81 10.96
CA GLN A 71 18.17 -17.13 12.12
C GLN A 71 19.64 -17.42 11.75
N LYS A 72 19.86 -18.01 10.58
CA LYS A 72 21.21 -18.38 10.09
C LYS A 72 21.91 -17.21 9.39
N GLU A 73 21.20 -16.14 9.07
CA GLU A 73 21.76 -14.96 8.40
C GLU A 73 22.46 -14.04 9.41
N THR A 74 23.58 -13.46 8.99
CA THR A 74 24.31 -12.47 9.78
C THR A 74 23.65 -11.09 9.65
N ARG A 75 22.44 -10.95 10.20
CA ARG A 75 21.70 -9.71 10.24
C ARG A 75 21.47 -9.27 11.67
N ASP A 76 21.60 -7.99 11.92
CA ASP A 76 21.47 -7.43 13.26
C ASP A 76 20.04 -7.00 13.58
N LEU A 77 19.23 -6.77 12.55
CA LEU A 77 17.81 -6.43 12.66
C LEU A 77 17.05 -6.88 11.40
N HIS A 78 15.93 -7.55 11.59
CA HIS A 78 14.96 -7.89 10.55
C HIS A 78 13.73 -6.99 10.67
N ILE A 79 13.39 -6.27 9.61
CA ILE A 79 12.14 -5.54 9.49
C ILE A 79 11.27 -6.30 8.48
N ILE A 80 10.07 -6.66 8.89
CA ILE A 80 9.14 -7.44 8.09
C ILE A 80 7.95 -6.54 7.78
N THR A 81 7.56 -6.44 6.51
CA THR A 81 6.41 -5.62 6.10
C THR A 81 5.42 -6.43 5.31
N ASP A 82 4.12 -6.21 5.58
CA ASP A 82 3.01 -6.86 4.89
C ASP A 82 2.98 -8.40 5.05
N LEU A 83 3.61 -8.89 6.10
CA LEU A 83 3.77 -10.32 6.40
C LEU A 83 4.11 -10.54 7.87
N GLY A 84 3.95 -11.78 8.31
CA GLY A 84 4.59 -12.30 9.52
C GLY A 84 3.85 -12.04 10.82
N GLY A 85 2.73 -11.34 10.81
CA GLY A 85 1.97 -10.99 12.02
C GLY A 85 1.63 -12.17 12.93
N GLY A 86 1.36 -13.35 12.36
CA GLY A 86 1.05 -14.57 13.12
C GLY A 86 2.27 -15.39 13.59
N PHE A 87 3.50 -14.87 13.47
CA PHE A 87 4.73 -15.59 13.83
C PHE A 87 5.52 -14.95 14.97
N GLY A 88 4.91 -14.06 15.74
CA GLY A 88 5.61 -13.30 16.78
C GLY A 88 6.32 -14.16 17.82
N LYS A 89 5.70 -15.26 18.28
CA LYS A 89 6.29 -16.20 19.25
C LYS A 89 7.54 -16.89 18.68
N GLU A 90 7.45 -17.39 17.47
CA GLU A 90 8.58 -18.08 16.82
C GLU A 90 9.71 -17.10 16.50
N LEU A 91 9.38 -15.88 16.07
CA LEU A 91 10.38 -14.82 15.87
C LEU A 91 11.09 -14.46 17.17
N ASN A 92 10.37 -14.38 18.30
CA ASN A 92 10.98 -14.17 19.61
C ASN A 92 11.94 -15.33 19.99
N GLU A 93 11.52 -16.57 19.74
CA GLU A 93 12.35 -17.74 20.03
C GLU A 93 13.63 -17.78 19.18
N LYS A 94 13.51 -17.52 17.87
CA LYS A 94 14.60 -17.68 16.90
C LYS A 94 15.50 -16.46 16.75
N LEU A 95 14.96 -15.25 16.86
CA LEU A 95 15.67 -13.99 16.61
C LEU A 95 15.81 -13.10 17.87
N GLY A 96 15.21 -13.48 18.99
CA GLY A 96 15.23 -12.68 20.22
C GLY A 96 14.61 -11.30 19.99
N ASP A 97 15.39 -10.24 20.21
CA ASP A 97 14.94 -8.85 20.04
C ASP A 97 15.25 -8.27 18.64
N ASN A 98 15.79 -9.07 17.73
CA ASN A 98 16.32 -8.56 16.46
C ASN A 98 15.30 -8.57 15.31
N TRP A 99 14.04 -8.26 15.60
CA TRP A 99 13.00 -8.16 14.57
C TRP A 99 11.94 -7.10 14.91
N LEU A 100 11.25 -6.63 13.86
CA LEU A 100 10.11 -5.70 13.89
C LEU A 100 9.15 -6.05 12.75
N ILE A 101 7.85 -5.90 12.97
CA ILE A 101 6.80 -6.10 11.96
C ILE A 101 5.99 -4.81 11.79
N LEU A 102 5.69 -4.47 10.52
CA LEU A 102 4.73 -3.46 10.09
C LEU A 102 3.71 -4.14 9.19
N ASP A 103 2.50 -4.37 9.68
CA ASP A 103 1.52 -5.22 9.01
C ASP A 103 0.08 -4.73 9.22
N HIS A 104 -0.86 -5.22 8.42
CA HIS A 104 -2.28 -4.87 8.48
C HIS A 104 -3.21 -6.09 8.48
N HIS A 105 -2.70 -7.30 8.28
CA HIS A 105 -3.49 -8.53 8.31
C HIS A 105 -4.03 -8.82 9.71
N GLU A 106 -5.19 -9.50 9.80
CA GLU A 106 -5.66 -10.03 11.08
C GLU A 106 -4.65 -11.01 11.66
N ILE A 107 -4.38 -10.84 12.94
CA ILE A 107 -3.46 -11.71 13.67
C ILE A 107 -4.08 -12.14 14.99
N PRO A 108 -3.81 -13.36 15.49
CA PRO A 108 -4.24 -13.79 16.81
C PRO A 108 -3.70 -12.87 17.91
N ASP A 109 -4.54 -12.54 18.89
CA ASP A 109 -4.15 -11.66 20.02
C ASP A 109 -2.92 -12.17 20.78
N ASP A 110 -2.77 -13.48 20.88
CA ASP A 110 -1.67 -14.13 21.59
C ASP A 110 -0.34 -14.16 20.81
N GLU A 111 -0.33 -13.75 19.55
CA GLU A 111 0.87 -13.55 18.72
C GLU A 111 1.38 -12.10 18.74
N ILE A 112 0.65 -11.18 19.34
CA ILE A 112 1.02 -9.75 19.39
C ILE A 112 2.06 -9.50 20.50
N ASP A 113 3.31 -9.22 20.09
CA ASP A 113 4.29 -8.54 20.95
C ASP A 113 4.09 -7.02 20.81
N ASN A 114 3.75 -6.37 21.92
CA ASN A 114 3.36 -4.97 21.93
C ASN A 114 4.45 -3.99 21.47
N ASN A 115 5.70 -4.39 21.56
CA ASN A 115 6.84 -3.52 21.26
C ASN A 115 7.48 -3.76 19.90
N LYS A 116 7.15 -4.87 19.24
CA LYS A 116 7.78 -5.30 17.97
C LYS A 116 6.81 -5.35 16.79
N VAL A 117 5.50 -5.41 17.06
CA VAL A 117 4.46 -5.50 16.03
C VAL A 117 3.65 -4.21 15.99
N ILE A 118 3.75 -3.50 14.87
CA ILE A 118 2.89 -2.37 14.53
C ILE A 118 1.88 -2.88 13.51
N ASN A 119 0.69 -3.24 13.98
CA ASN A 119 -0.37 -3.83 13.18
C ASN A 119 -1.66 -3.00 13.28
N ALA A 120 -2.36 -2.82 12.17
CA ALA A 120 -3.56 -1.99 12.07
C ALA A 120 -4.61 -2.36 13.12
N TRP A 121 -4.94 -3.64 13.24
CA TRP A 121 -5.98 -4.17 14.15
C TRP A 121 -5.70 -3.88 15.63
N LYS A 122 -4.45 -3.90 16.01
CA LYS A 122 -4.01 -3.57 17.36
C LYS A 122 -4.32 -2.13 17.77
N PHE A 123 -4.44 -1.23 16.82
CA PHE A 123 -4.71 0.18 17.04
C PHE A 123 -6.13 0.58 16.71
N GLY A 124 -7.01 -0.41 16.45
CA GLY A 124 -8.43 -0.21 16.18
C GLY A 124 -8.75 0.25 14.77
N PHE A 125 -7.87 -0.01 13.81
CA PHE A 125 -8.13 0.18 12.39
C PHE A 125 -8.49 -1.14 11.73
N ASP A 126 -9.44 -1.08 10.82
CA ASP A 126 -9.69 -2.18 9.90
C ASP A 126 -8.58 -2.24 8.85
N GLY A 127 -7.73 -3.28 8.96
CA GLY A 127 -6.63 -3.51 8.02
C GLY A 127 -7.09 -3.82 6.61
N GLY A 128 -8.34 -4.29 6.42
CA GLY A 128 -8.88 -4.58 5.10
C GLY A 128 -9.44 -3.36 4.35
N SER A 129 -9.69 -2.23 5.04
CA SER A 129 -10.40 -1.09 4.42
C SER A 129 -9.90 0.30 4.83
N GLU A 130 -9.24 0.43 5.98
CA GLU A 130 -8.86 1.74 6.52
C GLU A 130 -7.37 2.05 6.43
N ILE A 131 -6.52 1.01 6.44
CA ILE A 131 -5.07 1.16 6.30
C ILE A 131 -4.40 -0.16 5.87
N CYS A 132 -3.60 -0.12 4.82
CA CYS A 132 -2.78 -1.23 4.32
C CYS A 132 -1.36 -1.21 4.92
N ALA A 133 -0.52 -2.20 4.59
CA ALA A 133 0.86 -2.26 5.08
C ALA A 133 1.68 -1.04 4.62
N GLY A 134 1.46 -0.55 3.39
CA GLY A 134 2.09 0.69 2.93
C GLY A 134 1.66 1.91 3.73
N GLY A 135 0.41 1.97 4.20
CA GLY A 135 -0.06 3.00 5.12
C GLY A 135 0.64 2.92 6.49
N MET A 136 0.76 1.71 7.06
CA MET A 136 1.44 1.50 8.33
C MET A 136 2.93 1.85 8.25
N THR A 137 3.62 1.43 7.18
CA THR A 137 5.03 1.76 6.96
C THR A 137 5.25 3.24 6.69
N TYR A 138 4.30 3.91 6.02
CA TYR A 138 4.34 5.36 5.82
C TYR A 138 4.25 6.11 7.15
N LEU A 139 3.35 5.71 8.05
CA LEU A 139 3.26 6.33 9.38
C LEU A 139 4.58 6.16 10.16
N ALA A 140 5.19 4.98 10.11
CA ALA A 140 6.48 4.71 10.74
C ALA A 140 7.62 5.53 10.09
N ALA A 141 7.62 5.65 8.78
CA ALA A 141 8.61 6.46 8.05
C ALA A 141 8.51 7.96 8.39
N VAL A 142 7.29 8.50 8.51
CA VAL A 142 7.07 9.91 8.90
C VAL A 142 7.45 10.18 10.35
N GLU A 143 7.24 9.20 11.25
CA GLU A 143 7.69 9.32 12.64
C GLU A 143 9.22 9.34 12.72
N LEU A 144 9.90 8.50 11.92
CA LEU A 144 11.36 8.48 11.85
C LEU A 144 11.94 9.82 11.33
N GLN A 145 11.37 10.36 10.24
CA GLN A 145 11.76 11.66 9.69
C GLN A 145 10.58 12.30 8.95
N LYS A 146 10.25 13.55 9.28
CA LYS A 146 9.09 14.27 8.72
C LYS A 146 9.15 14.48 7.21
N GLU A 147 10.35 14.50 6.64
CA GLU A 147 10.60 14.62 5.20
C GLU A 147 10.00 13.46 4.41
N ASN A 148 9.84 12.30 5.05
CA ASN A 148 9.24 11.11 4.44
C ASN A 148 7.74 11.26 4.13
N LYS A 149 7.13 12.42 4.41
CA LYS A 149 5.78 12.75 3.94
C LYS A 149 5.65 12.68 2.41
N ASP A 150 6.72 12.90 1.70
CA ASP A 150 6.77 12.76 0.24
C ASP A 150 6.59 11.32 -0.27
N LEU A 151 6.63 10.32 0.62
CA LEU A 151 6.34 8.92 0.31
C LEU A 151 4.83 8.59 0.37
N SER A 152 3.98 9.57 0.64
CA SER A 152 2.52 9.40 0.71
C SER A 152 1.90 8.91 -0.60
N ASN A 153 2.43 9.28 -1.76
CA ASN A 153 1.99 8.76 -3.05
C ASN A 153 2.26 7.25 -3.20
N ILE A 154 3.37 6.75 -2.66
CA ILE A 154 3.67 5.31 -2.69
C ILE A 154 2.69 4.56 -1.78
N ALA A 155 2.33 5.13 -0.62
CA ALA A 155 1.29 4.57 0.24
C ALA A 155 -0.10 4.57 -0.43
N VAL A 156 -0.41 5.55 -1.28
CA VAL A 156 -1.64 5.56 -2.10
C VAL A 156 -1.63 4.42 -3.11
N ILE A 157 -0.50 4.20 -3.80
CA ILE A 157 -0.34 3.05 -4.72
C ILE A 157 -0.53 1.72 -3.98
N SER A 158 0.05 1.60 -2.77
CA SER A 158 -0.12 0.47 -1.87
C SER A 158 -1.61 0.14 -1.65
N ALA A 159 -2.37 1.12 -1.20
CA ALA A 159 -3.79 0.96 -0.89
C ALA A 159 -4.66 0.65 -2.13
N LEU A 160 -4.30 1.18 -3.31
CA LEU A 160 -4.96 0.81 -4.57
C LEU A 160 -4.65 -0.64 -4.95
N GLY A 161 -3.40 -1.08 -4.77
CA GLY A 161 -2.99 -2.46 -4.99
C GLY A 161 -3.71 -3.45 -4.09
N ASP A 162 -3.92 -3.08 -2.83
CA ASP A 162 -4.66 -3.82 -1.82
C ASP A 162 -6.19 -3.60 -1.89
N ARG A 163 -6.67 -2.90 -2.91
CA ARG A 163 -8.10 -2.64 -3.18
C ARG A 163 -8.86 -2.00 -2.02
N GLN A 164 -8.23 -1.09 -1.27
CA GLN A 164 -8.85 -0.37 -0.16
C GLN A 164 -9.72 0.82 -0.60
N ASP A 165 -9.89 1.04 -1.90
CA ASP A 165 -10.80 2.01 -2.52
C ASP A 165 -12.26 1.54 -2.48
N GLN A 166 -12.75 1.12 -1.31
CA GLN A 166 -14.09 0.57 -1.13
C GLN A 166 -15.09 1.55 -0.48
N GLY A 167 -14.67 2.76 -0.19
CA GLY A 167 -15.52 3.82 0.32
C GLY A 167 -16.54 4.33 -0.70
N GLU A 168 -17.34 5.31 -0.31
CA GLU A 168 -18.30 5.96 -1.21
C GLU A 168 -17.59 6.50 -2.45
N LYS A 169 -18.15 6.26 -3.64
CA LYS A 169 -17.57 6.64 -4.94
C LYS A 169 -16.14 6.09 -5.16
N LYS A 170 -15.86 4.91 -4.63
CA LYS A 170 -14.54 4.29 -4.72
C LYS A 170 -13.43 5.13 -4.08
N SER A 171 -13.75 5.88 -3.04
CA SER A 171 -12.76 6.60 -2.25
C SER A 171 -12.08 5.70 -1.22
N PHE A 172 -10.96 6.15 -0.69
CA PHE A 172 -10.38 5.59 0.51
C PHE A 172 -11.18 5.98 1.76
N THR A 173 -11.04 5.20 2.82
CA THR A 173 -11.60 5.47 4.16
C THR A 173 -10.48 5.56 5.20
N GLY A 174 -10.84 5.83 6.44
CA GLY A 174 -9.92 5.78 7.58
C GLY A 174 -8.61 6.55 7.39
N LYS A 175 -7.51 5.89 7.72
CA LYS A 175 -6.17 6.49 7.63
C LYS A 175 -5.68 6.65 6.19
N MET A 176 -6.07 5.76 5.29
CA MET A 176 -5.68 5.90 3.89
C MET A 176 -6.25 7.16 3.25
N LEU A 177 -7.45 7.59 3.64
CA LEU A 177 -8.00 8.88 3.18
C LEU A 177 -7.16 10.07 3.68
N GLU A 178 -6.69 10.05 4.93
CA GLU A 178 -5.80 11.10 5.47
C GLU A 178 -4.46 11.14 4.72
N ILE A 179 -3.89 9.97 4.41
CA ILE A 179 -2.62 9.83 3.68
C ILE A 179 -2.78 10.33 2.24
N ALA A 180 -3.88 9.95 1.55
CA ALA A 180 -4.17 10.40 0.20
C ALA A 180 -4.34 11.93 0.13
N LYS A 181 -5.04 12.54 1.09
CA LYS A 181 -5.15 14.01 1.22
C LYS A 181 -3.78 14.67 1.45
N THR A 182 -2.89 14.00 2.19
CA THR A 182 -1.52 14.49 2.36
C THR A 182 -0.77 14.48 1.03
N ALA A 183 -0.85 13.38 0.27
CA ALA A 183 -0.24 13.27 -1.04
C ALA A 183 -0.78 14.33 -2.01
N GLN A 184 -2.10 14.56 -2.01
CA GLN A 184 -2.74 15.61 -2.82
C GLN A 184 -2.26 17.02 -2.42
N SER A 185 -2.18 17.31 -1.12
CA SER A 185 -1.70 18.61 -0.64
C SER A 185 -0.24 18.90 -0.99
N LEU A 186 0.55 17.87 -1.23
CA LEU A 186 1.93 17.95 -1.70
C LEU A 186 2.06 17.98 -3.23
N GLY A 187 0.94 17.90 -3.97
CA GLY A 187 0.93 17.84 -5.43
C GLY A 187 1.50 16.53 -6.01
N LEU A 188 1.48 15.46 -5.22
CA LEU A 188 2.03 14.15 -5.61
C LEU A 188 0.99 13.22 -6.25
N VAL A 189 -0.29 13.50 -6.02
CA VAL A 189 -1.43 12.82 -6.63
C VAL A 189 -2.54 13.83 -6.90
N GLU A 190 -3.37 13.54 -7.89
CA GLU A 190 -4.67 14.20 -8.11
C GLU A 190 -5.78 13.25 -7.68
N ILE A 191 -6.84 13.80 -7.10
CA ILE A 191 -8.02 13.05 -6.65
C ILE A 191 -9.24 13.75 -7.23
N ASP A 192 -9.79 13.17 -8.29
CA ASP A 192 -10.94 13.72 -8.99
C ASP A 192 -12.05 12.67 -9.12
N LEU A 193 -13.28 13.16 -9.30
CA LEU A 193 -14.40 12.29 -9.62
C LEU A 193 -14.37 12.01 -11.12
N ASP A 194 -14.27 10.74 -11.48
CA ASP A 194 -14.19 10.32 -12.86
C ASP A 194 -14.89 8.96 -13.10
N LEU A 195 -15.07 8.61 -14.36
CA LEU A 195 -15.66 7.33 -14.75
C LEU A 195 -14.66 6.19 -14.53
N LEU A 196 -15.03 5.24 -13.68
CA LEU A 196 -14.25 4.05 -13.42
C LEU A 196 -14.51 2.99 -14.50
N LEU A 197 -13.99 3.21 -15.69
CA LEU A 197 -14.09 2.27 -16.81
C LEU A 197 -12.86 1.35 -16.87
N VAL A 198 -13.10 0.07 -17.16
CA VAL A 198 -12.04 -0.93 -17.26
C VAL A 198 -11.12 -0.60 -18.45
N GLY A 199 -9.81 -0.50 -18.17
CA GLY A 199 -8.81 -0.18 -19.19
C GLY A 199 -8.83 1.29 -19.62
N ARG A 200 -9.09 2.20 -18.68
CA ARG A 200 -9.15 3.64 -18.85
C ARG A 200 -8.06 4.21 -19.80
N GLU A 201 -6.82 3.77 -19.63
CA GLU A 201 -5.66 4.24 -20.38
C GLU A 201 -5.35 3.43 -21.65
N THR A 202 -5.97 2.26 -21.80
CA THR A 202 -5.49 1.26 -22.77
C THR A 202 -6.57 0.75 -23.72
N ARG A 203 -7.85 0.83 -23.34
CA ARG A 203 -8.95 0.30 -24.16
C ARG A 203 -9.66 1.40 -24.93
N PRO A 204 -10.00 1.17 -26.21
CA PRO A 204 -10.94 2.02 -26.93
C PRO A 204 -12.18 2.30 -26.11
N LEU A 205 -12.66 3.53 -26.10
CA LEU A 205 -13.78 3.95 -25.26
C LEU A 205 -15.03 3.04 -25.36
N PRO A 206 -15.48 2.59 -26.54
CA PRO A 206 -16.60 1.65 -26.63
C PRO A 206 -16.30 0.29 -25.97
N ASP A 207 -15.05 -0.15 -26.02
CA ASP A 207 -14.61 -1.40 -25.40
C ASP A 207 -14.50 -1.24 -23.87
N ALA A 208 -13.95 -0.11 -23.40
CA ALA A 208 -13.89 0.20 -21.98
C ALA A 208 -15.29 0.19 -21.34
N LEU A 209 -16.26 0.85 -21.99
CA LEU A 209 -17.65 0.87 -21.53
C LEU A 209 -18.29 -0.53 -21.57
N ALA A 210 -18.11 -1.29 -22.67
CA ALA A 210 -18.71 -2.61 -22.80
C ALA A 210 -18.13 -3.63 -21.81
N PHE A 211 -16.83 -3.57 -21.51
CA PHE A 211 -16.18 -4.50 -20.58
C PHE A 211 -16.29 -4.11 -19.11
N THR A 212 -16.79 -2.91 -18.80
CA THR A 212 -17.08 -2.51 -17.45
C THR A 212 -18.34 -3.23 -16.96
N SER A 213 -18.18 -4.05 -15.92
CA SER A 213 -19.26 -4.84 -15.33
C SER A 213 -19.65 -4.41 -13.91
N GLN A 214 -18.97 -3.40 -13.38
CA GLN A 214 -19.27 -2.78 -12.11
C GLN A 214 -19.28 -1.26 -12.25
N PRO A 215 -20.47 -0.61 -12.29
CA PRO A 215 -21.80 -1.24 -12.24
C PRO A 215 -22.14 -2.01 -13.52
N PHE A 216 -22.94 -3.07 -13.39
CA PHE A 216 -23.55 -3.73 -14.54
C PHE A 216 -24.65 -2.82 -15.11
N ILE A 217 -24.56 -2.50 -16.40
CA ILE A 217 -25.53 -1.66 -17.09
C ILE A 217 -26.24 -2.52 -18.15
N GLU A 218 -27.52 -2.79 -17.92
CA GLU A 218 -28.34 -3.58 -18.82
C GLU A 218 -28.34 -2.98 -20.24
N GLY A 219 -28.11 -3.83 -21.24
CA GLY A 219 -28.05 -3.45 -22.65
C GLY A 219 -26.70 -2.85 -23.10
N LEU A 220 -25.81 -2.43 -22.18
CA LEU A 220 -24.48 -1.89 -22.50
C LEU A 220 -23.36 -2.85 -22.12
N THR A 221 -23.40 -3.40 -20.88
CA THR A 221 -22.35 -4.32 -20.43
C THR A 221 -22.29 -5.55 -21.35
N TRP A 222 -21.09 -5.83 -21.88
CA TRP A 222 -20.78 -6.86 -22.88
C TRP A 222 -21.41 -6.64 -24.26
N ASN A 223 -21.97 -5.45 -24.53
CA ASN A 223 -22.57 -5.11 -25.81
C ASN A 223 -21.85 -3.92 -26.46
N ARG A 224 -20.71 -4.20 -27.11
CA ARG A 224 -19.88 -3.19 -27.77
C ARG A 224 -20.66 -2.36 -28.81
N SER A 225 -21.59 -2.98 -29.53
CA SER A 225 -22.35 -2.28 -30.57
C SER A 225 -23.31 -1.25 -29.96
N ALA A 226 -23.97 -1.58 -28.85
CA ALA A 226 -24.81 -0.64 -28.12
C ALA A 226 -23.98 0.50 -27.51
N CYS A 227 -22.80 0.19 -26.94
CA CYS A 227 -21.88 1.21 -26.42
C CYS A 227 -21.41 2.16 -27.52
N LEU A 228 -21.06 1.64 -28.69
CA LEU A 228 -20.70 2.44 -29.85
C LEU A 228 -21.85 3.37 -30.29
N SER A 229 -23.07 2.86 -30.31
CA SER A 229 -24.27 3.62 -30.68
C SER A 229 -24.54 4.76 -29.73
N ILE A 230 -24.52 4.51 -28.40
CA ILE A 230 -24.80 5.52 -27.40
C ILE A 230 -23.74 6.63 -27.41
N LEU A 231 -22.45 6.27 -27.51
CA LEU A 231 -21.37 7.25 -27.58
C LEU A 231 -21.47 8.15 -28.82
N ASN A 232 -21.81 7.57 -29.98
CA ASN A 232 -22.06 8.36 -31.20
C ASN A 232 -23.28 9.27 -31.03
N SER A 233 -24.35 8.77 -30.40
CA SER A 233 -25.56 9.58 -30.17
C SER A 233 -25.31 10.74 -29.19
N ALA A 234 -24.39 10.55 -28.25
CA ALA A 234 -23.93 11.59 -27.34
C ALA A 234 -22.95 12.59 -27.99
N GLY A 235 -22.54 12.34 -29.25
CA GLY A 235 -21.61 13.23 -29.94
C GLY A 235 -20.15 13.05 -29.56
N ILE A 236 -19.82 11.98 -28.81
CA ILE A 236 -18.45 11.72 -28.35
C ILE A 236 -17.54 11.34 -29.53
N LYS A 237 -16.44 12.05 -29.69
CA LYS A 237 -15.44 11.76 -30.70
C LYS A 237 -14.67 10.49 -30.34
N LEU A 238 -14.85 9.41 -31.13
CA LEU A 238 -14.29 8.11 -30.80
C LEU A 238 -12.87 7.86 -31.31
N LYS A 239 -12.40 8.70 -32.25
CA LYS A 239 -11.08 8.55 -32.86
C LYS A 239 -10.37 9.89 -33.03
N ASP A 240 -9.06 9.83 -32.92
CA ASP A 240 -8.14 10.91 -33.28
C ASP A 240 -7.28 10.42 -34.47
N GLY A 241 -7.66 10.84 -35.66
CA GLY A 241 -7.10 10.28 -36.89
C GLY A 241 -7.37 8.76 -36.98
N ALA A 242 -6.32 7.96 -37.03
CA ALA A 242 -6.40 6.49 -37.05
C ALA A 242 -6.49 5.86 -35.64
N ARG A 243 -6.16 6.59 -34.58
CA ARG A 243 -6.14 6.10 -33.19
C ARG A 243 -7.53 6.13 -32.57
N TRP A 244 -7.93 5.04 -31.92
CA TRP A 244 -9.08 5.06 -31.03
C TRP A 244 -8.75 5.84 -29.77
N ARG A 245 -9.67 6.71 -29.35
CA ARG A 245 -9.58 7.40 -28.05
C ARG A 245 -9.90 6.42 -26.92
N VAL A 246 -9.20 6.60 -25.83
CA VAL A 246 -9.42 5.90 -24.55
C VAL A 246 -10.15 6.82 -23.57
N THR A 247 -10.61 6.31 -22.43
CA THR A 247 -11.33 7.12 -21.44
C THR A 247 -10.49 8.31 -20.95
N ALA A 248 -9.19 8.12 -20.80
CA ALA A 248 -8.26 9.19 -20.37
C ALA A 248 -8.07 10.33 -21.38
N ASP A 249 -8.53 10.15 -22.63
CA ASP A 249 -8.49 11.20 -23.67
C ASP A 249 -9.74 12.12 -23.65
N LEU A 250 -10.74 11.82 -22.81
CA LEU A 250 -11.94 12.63 -22.67
C LEU A 250 -11.63 13.89 -21.89
N ASP A 251 -12.24 15.02 -22.28
CA ASP A 251 -12.23 16.22 -21.48
C ASP A 251 -13.46 16.28 -20.53
N GLN A 252 -13.54 17.32 -19.70
CA GLN A 252 -14.61 17.44 -18.71
C GLN A 252 -16.00 17.63 -19.32
N ASP A 253 -16.11 18.07 -20.56
CA ASP A 253 -17.37 18.32 -21.24
C ASP A 253 -17.88 17.07 -22.02
N GLU A 254 -17.02 16.12 -22.28
CA GLU A 254 -17.30 14.83 -22.93
C GLU A 254 -17.68 13.74 -21.93
#